data_5eb26810fa79d55c38de56921b447aa5
#
_entry.id   5eb26810fa79d55c38de56921b447aa5
#
_cell.length_a   1.000
_cell.length_b   1.000
_cell.length_c   1.000
_cell.angle_alpha   90.00
_cell.angle_beta   90.00
_cell.angle_gamma   90.00
#
_symmetry.space_group_name_H-M   'P 1'
#
loop_
_entity.id
_entity.type
_entity.pdbx_description
1 polymer ?
#
loop_
_entity_poly.entity_id
_entity_poly.type
_entity_poly.pdbx_seq_one_letter_code
_entity_poly.pdbx_strand_id
1 'polypeptide(L)'
;VGYARRNFLVPLPRVASLEKLNAILGERCRASLGRQLRGLGRTVAEAWEEERPHLLPLPSRSWSCCITRPARATLSSLVSFDSNRYSVPAAYAGRNVLVRAWVEWVQIAAGDRVIATHRRCYDRGQDVLDPYHYVPALLRKPRAFHQARAVRRYPWPPIFRQTLAFLEERHPDGRGVKEFLRILAFKDQVGEKRLGEALELALSYRCVGADAVRHLLHRMESTWQPPLPLEAVPLELNLKVPVRDLSQYNLLLSRS
;
A
#
# COMPACT_ATOMS: atom_id res chain seq x y z
N VAL A 1 12.09 -26.61 23.30
CA VAL A 1 12.96 -26.15 22.18
C VAL A 1 14.17 -27.08 22.00
N GLY A 2 14.90 -27.47 23.08
CA GLY A 2 16.11 -28.32 22.98
C GLY A 2 15.83 -29.71 22.38
N TYR A 3 14.69 -30.33 22.69
CA TYR A 3 14.30 -31.64 22.13
C TYR A 3 14.12 -31.59 20.60
N ALA A 4 13.33 -30.64 20.11
CA ALA A 4 13.08 -30.49 18.69
C ALA A 4 14.37 -30.22 17.90
N ARG A 5 15.27 -29.38 18.44
CA ARG A 5 16.56 -29.10 17.80
C ARG A 5 17.41 -30.36 17.66
N ARG A 6 17.49 -31.19 18.68
CA ARG A 6 18.33 -32.39 18.66
C ARG A 6 17.73 -33.55 17.86
N ASN A 7 16.42 -33.69 17.84
CA ASN A 7 15.76 -34.85 17.23
C ASN A 7 15.18 -34.56 15.85
N PHE A 8 14.80 -33.30 15.58
CA PHE A 8 14.14 -32.97 14.31
C PHE A 8 15.05 -32.18 13.35
N LEU A 9 16.11 -31.53 13.85
CA LEU A 9 17.03 -30.74 13.04
C LEU A 9 18.43 -31.35 12.95
N VAL A 10 18.58 -32.62 13.31
CA VAL A 10 19.85 -33.36 13.14
C VAL A 10 19.61 -34.61 12.28
N PRO A 11 20.34 -34.79 11.18
CA PRO A 11 21.24 -33.81 10.55
C PRO A 11 20.49 -32.58 10.08
N LEU A 12 21.20 -31.44 9.94
CA LEU A 12 20.56 -30.17 9.52
C LEU A 12 19.93 -30.33 8.14
N PRO A 13 18.58 -30.18 8.00
CA PRO A 13 17.91 -30.37 6.74
C PRO A 13 18.29 -29.29 5.73
N ARG A 14 18.63 -29.67 4.51
CA ARG A 14 18.84 -28.75 3.39
C ARG A 14 17.52 -28.62 2.63
N VAL A 15 16.92 -27.45 2.63
CA VAL A 15 15.61 -27.18 2.05
C VAL A 15 15.63 -25.91 1.22
N ALA A 16 14.77 -25.84 0.23
CA ALA A 16 14.68 -24.67 -0.67
C ALA A 16 13.88 -23.49 -0.07
N SER A 17 13.01 -23.76 0.92
CA SER A 17 12.18 -22.72 1.53
C SER A 17 11.81 -23.07 2.98
N LEU A 18 11.36 -22.07 3.74
CA LEU A 18 10.87 -22.23 5.11
C LEU A 18 9.57 -23.05 5.15
N GLU A 19 8.70 -22.94 4.15
CA GLU A 19 7.47 -23.74 4.05
C GLU A 19 7.80 -25.22 3.96
N LYS A 20 8.79 -25.57 3.14
CA LYS A 20 9.24 -26.96 3.00
C LYS A 20 9.88 -27.49 4.30
N LEU A 21 10.63 -26.63 5.01
CA LEU A 21 11.15 -26.97 6.31
C LEU A 21 10.03 -27.22 7.32
N ASN A 22 9.03 -26.35 7.36
CA ASN A 22 7.89 -26.48 8.28
C ASN A 22 7.08 -27.74 8.00
N ALA A 23 6.89 -28.11 6.72
CA ALA A 23 6.22 -29.37 6.36
C ALA A 23 6.98 -30.57 6.92
N ILE A 24 8.31 -30.66 6.71
CA ILE A 24 9.17 -31.72 7.24
C ILE A 24 9.11 -31.79 8.76
N LEU A 25 9.20 -30.61 9.44
CA LEU A 25 9.10 -30.55 10.89
C LEU A 25 7.73 -31.02 11.39
N GLY A 26 6.66 -30.66 10.72
CA GLY A 26 5.30 -31.11 11.03
C GLY A 26 5.16 -32.64 10.94
N GLU A 27 5.72 -33.27 9.89
CA GLU A 27 5.76 -34.72 9.76
C GLU A 27 6.55 -35.40 10.86
N ARG A 28 7.75 -34.89 11.17
CA ARG A 28 8.59 -35.42 12.26
C ARG A 28 7.94 -35.25 13.64
N CYS A 29 7.23 -34.14 13.87
CA CYS A 29 6.43 -33.95 15.09
C CYS A 29 5.33 -34.98 15.21
N ARG A 30 4.57 -35.24 14.14
CA ARG A 30 3.52 -36.25 14.13
C ARG A 30 4.08 -37.68 14.34
N ALA A 31 5.16 -38.03 13.68
CA ALA A 31 5.86 -39.32 13.87
C ALA A 31 6.31 -39.48 15.32
N SER A 32 6.73 -38.40 15.99
CA SER A 32 7.14 -38.41 17.41
C SER A 32 6.00 -38.73 18.38
N LEU A 33 4.75 -38.66 17.99
CA LEU A 33 3.59 -38.99 18.84
C LEU A 33 3.56 -40.48 19.18
N GLY A 34 4.08 -41.37 18.29
CA GLY A 34 4.19 -42.80 18.56
C GLY A 34 5.29 -43.21 19.55
N ARG A 35 6.10 -42.25 20.03
CA ARG A 35 7.20 -42.52 20.97
C ARG A 35 6.65 -42.87 22.35
N GLN A 36 7.20 -43.93 22.96
CA GLN A 36 6.88 -44.31 24.33
C GLN A 36 7.54 -43.35 25.34
N LEU A 37 6.74 -43.00 26.36
CA LEU A 37 7.22 -42.20 27.49
C LEU A 37 7.87 -43.09 28.52
N ARG A 38 9.11 -42.78 28.89
CA ARG A 38 9.84 -43.54 29.94
C ARG A 38 9.09 -43.46 31.25
N GLY A 39 8.85 -44.61 31.88
CA GLY A 39 8.20 -44.71 33.18
C GLY A 39 6.69 -44.67 33.20
N LEU A 40 6.03 -44.41 32.03
CA LEU A 40 4.58 -44.32 31.95
C LEU A 40 3.91 -45.45 31.16
N GLY A 41 4.69 -46.30 30.45
CA GLY A 41 4.21 -47.45 29.72
C GLY A 41 3.24 -47.16 28.55
N ARG A 42 3.12 -45.87 28.17
CA ARG A 42 2.19 -45.38 27.14
C ARG A 42 2.90 -44.45 26.16
N THR A 43 2.32 -44.22 25.02
CA THR A 43 2.83 -43.31 23.97
C THR A 43 2.51 -41.85 24.28
N VAL A 44 3.21 -40.93 23.57
CA VAL A 44 2.90 -39.50 23.65
C VAL A 44 1.48 -39.22 23.13
N ALA A 45 1.01 -39.95 22.11
CA ALA A 45 -0.34 -39.80 21.57
C ALA A 45 -1.40 -40.17 22.61
N GLU A 46 -1.27 -41.29 23.31
CA GLU A 46 -2.19 -41.73 24.35
C GLU A 46 -2.23 -40.73 25.53
N ALA A 47 -1.07 -40.26 25.98
CA ALA A 47 -0.99 -39.23 27.02
C ALA A 47 -1.62 -37.92 26.57
N TRP A 48 -1.47 -37.51 25.32
CA TRP A 48 -2.08 -36.33 24.74
C TRP A 48 -3.61 -36.40 24.72
N GLU A 49 -4.19 -37.51 24.29
CA GLU A 49 -5.65 -37.69 24.27
C GLU A 49 -6.26 -37.65 25.68
N GLU A 50 -5.55 -38.07 26.69
CA GLU A 50 -5.95 -37.96 28.10
C GLU A 50 -5.87 -36.53 28.62
N GLU A 51 -4.81 -35.77 28.26
CA GLU A 51 -4.60 -34.39 28.67
C GLU A 51 -5.52 -33.40 27.97
N ARG A 52 -5.87 -33.66 26.71
CA ARG A 52 -6.62 -32.75 25.83
C ARG A 52 -7.94 -32.23 26.41
N PRO A 53 -8.78 -33.02 27.07
CA PRO A 53 -10.03 -32.54 27.69
C PRO A 53 -9.78 -31.55 28.85
N HIS A 54 -8.62 -31.57 29.44
CA HIS A 54 -8.25 -30.71 30.59
C HIS A 54 -7.61 -29.38 30.17
N LEU A 55 -7.37 -29.20 28.86
CA LEU A 55 -6.82 -27.94 28.35
C LEU A 55 -7.85 -26.82 28.41
N LEU A 56 -7.39 -25.63 28.77
CA LEU A 56 -8.20 -24.43 28.72
C LEU A 56 -8.52 -24.05 27.27
N PRO A 57 -9.70 -23.46 27.03
CA PRO A 57 -10.03 -22.97 25.69
C PRO A 57 -9.03 -21.90 25.24
N LEU A 58 -8.70 -21.89 23.95
CA LEU A 58 -7.83 -20.86 23.39
C LEU A 58 -8.49 -19.48 23.54
N PRO A 59 -7.68 -18.43 23.82
CA PRO A 59 -8.21 -17.07 23.89
C PRO A 59 -8.82 -16.66 22.55
N SER A 60 -9.90 -15.87 22.58
CA SER A 60 -10.61 -15.40 21.39
C SER A 60 -9.73 -14.58 20.43
N ARG A 61 -8.69 -13.95 20.94
CA ARG A 61 -7.67 -13.23 20.16
C ARG A 61 -6.39 -14.04 20.14
N SER A 62 -5.92 -14.36 18.93
CA SER A 62 -4.61 -14.98 18.75
C SER A 62 -3.50 -14.03 19.23
N TRP A 63 -2.47 -14.58 19.84
CA TRP A 63 -1.28 -13.82 20.21
C TRP A 63 -0.54 -13.36 18.97
N SER A 64 -0.19 -12.07 18.92
CA SER A 64 0.61 -11.53 17.82
C SER A 64 2.08 -11.78 18.07
N CYS A 65 2.67 -12.72 17.32
CA CYS A 65 4.11 -13.04 17.39
C CYS A 65 4.93 -11.98 16.66
N CYS A 66 5.04 -10.78 17.24
CA CYS A 66 5.84 -9.69 16.68
C CYS A 66 6.82 -9.14 17.71
N ILE A 67 7.95 -8.61 17.22
CA ILE A 67 8.86 -7.81 18.04
C ILE A 67 8.28 -6.40 18.10
N THR A 68 8.04 -5.90 19.30
CA THR A 68 7.53 -4.55 19.52
C THR A 68 8.62 -3.68 20.13
N ARG A 69 8.92 -2.53 19.52
CA ARG A 69 9.91 -1.57 20.01
C ARG A 69 9.42 -0.12 19.85
N PRO A 70 9.54 0.72 20.88
CA PRO A 70 9.36 2.15 20.72
C PRO A 70 10.50 2.73 19.90
N ALA A 71 10.20 3.71 19.05
CA ALA A 71 11.16 4.42 18.22
C ALA A 71 10.72 5.88 18.05
N ARG A 72 11.62 6.70 17.52
CA ARG A 72 11.31 8.07 17.12
C ARG A 72 11.60 8.24 15.64
N ALA A 73 10.65 8.80 14.91
CA ALA A 73 10.87 9.17 13.53
C ALA A 73 11.86 10.35 13.45
N THR A 74 12.82 10.28 12.56
CA THR A 74 13.74 11.39 12.28
C THR A 74 13.02 12.55 11.59
N LEU A 75 13.65 13.72 11.51
CA LEU A 75 13.13 14.84 10.73
C LEU A 75 13.03 14.52 9.23
N SER A 76 13.79 13.53 8.75
CA SER A 76 13.69 12.98 7.40
C SER A 76 12.60 11.91 7.24
N SER A 77 11.70 11.77 8.23
CA SER A 77 10.60 10.79 8.22
C SER A 77 11.08 9.33 8.09
N LEU A 78 12.14 8.98 8.80
CA LEU A 78 12.72 7.64 8.84
C LEU A 78 12.69 7.09 10.27
N VAL A 79 12.34 5.82 10.40
CA VAL A 79 12.36 5.07 11.66
C VAL A 79 13.39 3.96 11.55
N SER A 80 14.31 3.90 12.50
CA SER A 80 15.36 2.86 12.54
C SER A 80 14.84 1.61 13.24
N PHE A 81 15.02 0.47 12.59
CA PHE A 81 14.73 -0.84 13.14
C PHE A 81 15.67 -1.88 12.50
N ASP A 82 16.29 -2.72 13.34
CA ASP A 82 17.15 -3.85 12.93
C ASP A 82 18.24 -3.46 11.90
N SER A 83 18.98 -2.38 12.21
CA SER A 83 20.03 -1.76 11.35
C SER A 83 19.55 -1.17 10.04
N ASN A 84 18.24 -1.14 9.78
CA ASN A 84 17.62 -0.57 8.58
C ASN A 84 16.75 0.64 8.93
N ARG A 85 16.39 1.45 7.92
CA ARG A 85 15.54 2.62 8.09
C ARG A 85 14.30 2.48 7.21
N TYR A 86 13.14 2.71 7.79
CA TYR A 86 11.84 2.60 7.16
C TYR A 86 11.17 3.96 7.11
N SER A 87 10.62 4.35 5.96
CA SER A 87 9.95 5.63 5.84
C SER A 87 8.58 5.63 6.49
N VAL A 88 8.19 6.79 7.02
CA VAL A 88 6.86 7.07 7.53
C VAL A 88 6.32 8.34 6.87
N PRO A 89 4.98 8.55 6.84
CA PRO A 89 4.42 9.79 6.31
C PRO A 89 5.04 11.02 6.95
N ALA A 90 5.35 12.04 6.13
CA ALA A 90 6.06 13.25 6.54
C ALA A 90 5.38 13.99 7.72
N ALA A 91 4.09 13.82 7.91
CA ALA A 91 3.34 14.36 9.04
C ALA A 91 3.78 13.81 10.41
N TYR A 92 4.48 12.68 10.43
CA TYR A 92 4.97 12.04 11.66
C TYR A 92 6.47 12.25 11.90
N ALA A 93 7.12 13.12 11.12
CA ALA A 93 8.52 13.49 11.34
C ALA A 93 8.72 14.02 12.77
N GLY A 94 9.77 13.54 13.45
CA GLY A 94 10.10 13.92 14.82
C GLY A 94 9.20 13.33 15.92
N ARG A 95 8.15 12.58 15.59
CA ARG A 95 7.21 11.99 16.55
C ARG A 95 7.67 10.63 17.06
N ASN A 96 7.21 10.29 18.26
CA ASN A 96 7.37 8.94 18.80
C ASN A 96 6.37 7.99 18.13
N VAL A 97 6.85 6.79 17.81
CA VAL A 97 6.10 5.76 17.11
C VAL A 97 6.42 4.38 17.72
N LEU A 98 5.58 3.42 17.45
CA LEU A 98 5.77 2.04 17.86
C LEU A 98 6.03 1.18 16.62
N VAL A 99 7.16 0.47 16.62
CA VAL A 99 7.50 -0.48 15.56
C VAL A 99 7.04 -1.86 15.99
N ARG A 100 6.27 -2.54 15.15
CA ARG A 100 5.87 -3.94 15.28
C ARG A 100 6.45 -4.70 14.10
N ALA A 101 7.32 -5.67 14.36
CA ALA A 101 7.99 -6.41 13.30
C ALA A 101 7.66 -7.91 13.38
N TRP A 102 7.16 -8.43 12.30
CA TRP A 102 6.97 -9.86 12.02
C TRP A 102 8.11 -10.40 11.16
N VAL A 103 7.99 -11.62 10.70
CA VAL A 103 8.99 -12.24 9.82
C VAL A 103 9.07 -11.50 8.49
N GLU A 104 7.94 -11.16 7.88
CA GLU A 104 7.90 -10.55 6.53
C GLU A 104 7.63 -9.05 6.53
N TRP A 105 7.04 -8.52 7.59
CA TRP A 105 6.50 -7.17 7.62
C TRP A 105 6.99 -6.38 8.82
N VAL A 106 7.18 -5.09 8.61
CA VAL A 106 7.41 -4.09 9.65
C VAL A 106 6.28 -3.08 9.57
N GLN A 107 5.49 -2.99 10.65
CA GLN A 107 4.46 -1.96 10.79
C GLN A 107 4.94 -0.90 11.77
N ILE A 108 4.63 0.35 11.43
CA ILE A 108 4.92 1.50 12.28
C ILE A 108 3.59 2.13 12.64
N ALA A 109 3.36 2.33 13.94
CA ALA A 109 2.11 2.86 14.48
C ALA A 109 2.37 4.13 15.30
N ALA A 110 1.45 5.08 15.23
CA ALA A 110 1.39 6.26 16.07
C ALA A 110 0.10 6.19 16.90
N GLY A 111 0.24 5.93 18.21
CA GLY A 111 -0.88 5.51 19.04
C GLY A 111 -1.48 4.19 18.52
N ASP A 112 -2.79 4.14 18.35
CA ASP A 112 -3.51 2.95 17.87
C ASP A 112 -3.55 2.84 16.33
N ARG A 113 -3.10 3.88 15.61
CA ARG A 113 -3.16 3.94 14.15
C ARG A 113 -1.86 3.42 13.53
N VAL A 114 -1.96 2.41 12.64
CA VAL A 114 -0.87 2.02 11.75
C VAL A 114 -0.70 3.12 10.70
N ILE A 115 0.51 3.69 10.61
CA ILE A 115 0.85 4.79 9.71
C ILE A 115 1.71 4.37 8.52
N ALA A 116 2.42 3.24 8.65
CA ALA A 116 3.21 2.66 7.58
C ALA A 116 3.33 1.15 7.74
N THR A 117 3.37 0.44 6.62
CA THR A 117 3.66 -1.00 6.56
C THR A 117 4.66 -1.23 5.44
N HIS A 118 5.77 -1.90 5.77
CA HIS A 118 6.85 -2.19 4.83
C HIS A 118 7.18 -3.67 4.84
N ARG A 119 7.70 -4.18 3.74
CA ARG A 119 8.34 -5.49 3.73
C ARG A 119 9.60 -5.43 4.57
N ARG A 120 9.81 -6.41 5.45
CA ARG A 120 10.99 -6.46 6.31
C ARG A 120 12.23 -6.72 5.47
N CYS A 121 13.26 -5.90 5.68
CA CYS A 121 14.57 -6.08 5.08
C CYS A 121 15.51 -6.72 6.11
N TYR A 122 16.20 -7.77 5.71
CA TYR A 122 17.19 -8.49 6.54
C TYR A 122 18.63 -8.10 6.24
N ASP A 123 18.85 -7.36 5.15
CA ASP A 123 20.14 -6.75 4.87
C ASP A 123 20.44 -5.65 5.89
N ARG A 124 21.68 -5.16 5.92
CA ARG A 124 22.07 -4.08 6.84
C ARG A 124 22.22 -2.76 6.11
N GLY A 125 21.93 -1.67 6.82
CA GLY A 125 22.14 -0.30 6.32
C GLY A 125 21.23 0.11 5.18
N GLN A 126 20.09 -0.59 4.99
CA GLN A 126 19.17 -0.29 3.90
C GLN A 126 18.14 0.75 4.29
N ASP A 127 17.71 1.52 3.29
CA ASP A 127 16.57 2.43 3.40
C ASP A 127 15.41 1.84 2.61
N VAL A 128 14.36 1.43 3.32
CA VAL A 128 13.09 0.97 2.76
C VAL A 128 12.17 2.19 2.67
N LEU A 129 12.05 2.75 1.47
CA LEU A 129 11.40 4.04 1.23
C LEU A 129 10.12 3.86 0.41
N ASP A 130 9.03 4.46 0.89
CA ASP A 130 7.80 4.65 0.14
C ASP A 130 7.73 6.12 -0.30
N PRO A 131 7.74 6.44 -1.62
CA PRO A 131 7.69 7.81 -2.11
C PRO A 131 6.40 8.53 -1.74
N TYR A 132 5.31 7.80 -1.55
CA TYR A 132 4.01 8.37 -1.19
C TYR A 132 4.02 9.03 0.19
N HIS A 133 4.88 8.57 1.11
CA HIS A 133 5.07 9.20 2.41
C HIS A 133 5.57 10.66 2.32
N TYR A 134 6.20 11.01 1.22
CA TYR A 134 6.80 12.32 0.99
C TYR A 134 5.97 13.24 0.09
N VAL A 135 4.91 12.74 -0.55
CA VAL A 135 4.05 13.52 -1.46
C VAL A 135 3.57 14.83 -0.83
N PRO A 136 3.06 14.87 0.42
CA PRO A 136 2.62 16.14 1.04
C PRO A 136 3.75 17.15 1.22
N ALA A 137 4.97 16.68 1.50
CA ALA A 137 6.15 17.55 1.64
C ALA A 137 6.64 18.04 0.27
N LEU A 138 6.63 17.17 -0.73
CA LEU A 138 7.02 17.48 -2.11
C LEU A 138 6.03 18.46 -2.78
N LEU A 139 4.75 18.40 -2.47
CA LEU A 139 3.76 19.38 -2.94
C LEU A 139 4.09 20.82 -2.50
N ARG A 140 4.75 20.96 -1.34
CA ARG A 140 5.24 22.27 -0.87
C ARG A 140 6.54 22.71 -1.57
N LYS A 141 7.35 21.73 -2.04
CA LYS A 141 8.64 21.96 -2.71
C LYS A 141 8.78 21.06 -3.95
N PRO A 142 8.01 21.29 -5.02
CA PRO A 142 7.99 20.39 -6.19
C PRO A 142 9.37 20.22 -6.86
N ARG A 143 10.20 21.25 -6.82
CA ARG A 143 11.57 21.20 -7.40
C ARG A 143 12.47 20.12 -6.75
N ALA A 144 12.16 19.67 -5.54
CA ALA A 144 12.91 18.61 -4.87
C ALA A 144 12.54 17.20 -5.36
N PHE A 145 11.52 17.05 -6.19
CA PHE A 145 10.97 15.75 -6.61
C PHE A 145 12.05 14.83 -7.20
N HIS A 146 12.74 15.27 -8.24
CA HIS A 146 13.76 14.46 -8.93
C HIS A 146 14.99 14.15 -8.06
N GLN A 147 15.25 14.95 -7.02
CA GLN A 147 16.39 14.75 -6.11
C GLN A 147 16.02 13.89 -4.90
N ALA A 148 14.72 13.69 -4.63
CA ALA A 148 14.26 12.93 -3.49
C ALA A 148 14.64 11.45 -3.62
N ARG A 149 15.41 10.92 -2.63
CA ARG A 149 15.88 9.51 -2.66
C ARG A 149 14.75 8.51 -2.77
N ALA A 150 13.61 8.75 -2.10
CA ALA A 150 12.44 7.90 -2.16
C ALA A 150 11.87 7.80 -3.58
N VAL A 151 11.83 8.92 -4.30
CA VAL A 151 11.36 8.99 -5.69
C VAL A 151 12.32 8.28 -6.64
N ARG A 152 13.64 8.52 -6.49
CA ARG A 152 14.67 7.97 -7.38
C ARG A 152 14.84 6.46 -7.25
N ARG A 153 14.63 5.90 -6.06
CA ARG A 153 14.82 4.48 -5.78
C ARG A 153 13.56 3.64 -5.96
N TYR A 154 12.42 4.30 -6.07
CA TYR A 154 11.16 3.57 -6.24
C TYR A 154 11.05 3.01 -7.66
N PRO A 155 10.69 1.73 -7.80
CA PRO A 155 10.51 1.10 -9.10
C PRO A 155 9.15 1.51 -9.69
N TRP A 156 9.04 2.77 -10.13
CA TRP A 156 7.80 3.30 -10.68
C TRP A 156 7.27 2.41 -11.82
N PRO A 157 6.01 2.02 -11.79
CA PRO A 157 5.37 1.36 -12.93
C PRO A 157 5.51 2.22 -14.20
N PRO A 158 5.61 1.59 -15.40
CA PRO A 158 5.81 2.32 -16.65
C PRO A 158 4.82 3.45 -16.88
N ILE A 159 3.54 3.24 -16.52
CA ILE A 159 2.47 4.20 -16.70
C ILE A 159 2.71 5.51 -15.92
N PHE A 160 3.24 5.42 -14.68
CA PHE A 160 3.54 6.61 -13.88
C PHE A 160 4.69 7.42 -14.49
N ARG A 161 5.71 6.74 -15.05
CA ARG A 161 6.82 7.41 -15.75
C ARG A 161 6.36 8.10 -17.02
N GLN A 162 5.50 7.45 -17.80
CA GLN A 162 4.90 8.03 -19.02
C GLN A 162 4.03 9.24 -18.67
N THR A 163 3.24 9.15 -17.62
CA THR A 163 2.41 10.26 -17.12
C THR A 163 3.27 11.45 -16.71
N LEU A 164 4.36 11.22 -15.96
CA LEU A 164 5.27 12.27 -15.56
C LEU A 164 5.90 12.95 -16.78
N ALA A 165 6.46 12.16 -17.71
CA ALA A 165 7.08 12.67 -18.93
C ALA A 165 6.09 13.53 -19.75
N PHE A 166 4.86 13.04 -19.95
CA PHE A 166 3.80 13.79 -20.64
C PHE A 166 3.49 15.14 -19.97
N LEU A 167 3.42 15.15 -18.63
CA LEU A 167 3.13 16.38 -17.88
C LEU A 167 4.30 17.36 -17.89
N GLU A 168 5.53 16.89 -17.88
CA GLU A 168 6.74 17.73 -17.94
C GLU A 168 6.92 18.35 -19.33
N GLU A 169 6.67 17.57 -20.39
CA GLU A 169 6.68 18.08 -21.76
C GLU A 169 5.65 19.19 -21.96
N ARG A 170 4.44 19.00 -21.43
CA ARG A 170 3.36 19.98 -21.55
C ARG A 170 3.55 21.22 -20.65
N HIS A 171 4.26 21.06 -19.55
CA HIS A 171 4.47 22.10 -18.54
C HIS A 171 5.93 22.17 -18.08
N PRO A 172 6.83 22.70 -18.93
CA PRO A 172 8.28 22.74 -18.64
C PRO A 172 8.64 23.69 -17.48
N ASP A 173 7.74 24.55 -17.04
CA ASP A 173 7.91 25.49 -15.93
C ASP A 173 7.85 24.84 -14.52
N GLY A 174 7.80 23.51 -14.45
CA GLY A 174 7.71 22.74 -13.20
C GLY A 174 6.27 22.54 -12.69
N ARG A 175 5.27 23.07 -13.38
CA ARG A 175 3.84 22.77 -13.07
C ARG A 175 3.53 21.30 -13.32
N GLY A 176 4.17 20.66 -14.31
CA GLY A 176 3.98 19.23 -14.60
C GLY A 176 4.27 18.34 -13.41
N VAL A 177 5.39 18.55 -12.72
CA VAL A 177 5.74 17.82 -11.49
C VAL A 177 4.70 18.05 -10.39
N LYS A 178 4.21 19.30 -10.24
CA LYS A 178 3.19 19.62 -9.24
C LYS A 178 1.86 18.91 -9.53
N GLU A 179 1.45 18.85 -10.79
CA GLU A 179 0.28 18.08 -11.21
C GLU A 179 0.46 16.58 -10.96
N PHE A 180 1.62 16.04 -11.30
CA PHE A 180 1.93 14.64 -11.00
C PHE A 180 1.85 14.33 -9.50
N LEU A 181 2.39 15.19 -8.65
CA LEU A 181 2.30 15.03 -7.19
C LEU A 181 0.85 15.10 -6.68
N ARG A 182 -0.01 15.93 -7.28
CA ARG A 182 -1.45 15.96 -6.97
C ARG A 182 -2.14 14.65 -7.34
N ILE A 183 -1.75 14.06 -8.48
CA ILE A 183 -2.25 12.76 -8.92
C ILE A 183 -1.80 11.67 -7.96
N LEU A 184 -0.51 11.67 -7.55
CA LEU A 184 0.00 10.68 -6.59
C LEU A 184 -0.72 10.72 -5.24
N ALA A 185 -1.24 11.87 -4.83
CA ALA A 185 -2.00 12.00 -3.58
C ALA A 185 -3.32 11.20 -3.58
N PHE A 186 -3.86 10.81 -4.73
CA PHE A 186 -5.05 9.95 -4.80
C PHE A 186 -4.77 8.50 -4.40
N LYS A 187 -3.51 8.05 -4.41
CA LYS A 187 -3.15 6.66 -4.08
C LYS A 187 -3.69 6.19 -2.73
N ASP A 188 -3.71 7.07 -1.74
CA ASP A 188 -4.19 6.71 -0.39
C ASP A 188 -5.69 6.41 -0.34
N GLN A 189 -6.46 6.92 -1.32
CA GLN A 189 -7.90 6.72 -1.43
C GLN A 189 -8.24 5.48 -2.27
N VAL A 190 -7.56 5.31 -3.39
CA VAL A 190 -7.94 4.31 -4.41
C VAL A 190 -6.94 3.16 -4.59
N GLY A 191 -5.75 3.26 -4.01
CA GLY A 191 -4.65 2.32 -4.22
C GLY A 191 -3.88 2.56 -5.52
N GLU A 192 -2.65 2.03 -5.59
CA GLU A 192 -1.74 2.26 -6.72
C GLU A 192 -2.24 1.61 -8.03
N LYS A 193 -2.82 0.41 -7.94
CA LYS A 193 -3.31 -0.31 -9.13
C LYS A 193 -4.41 0.47 -9.84
N ARG A 194 -5.42 0.88 -9.08
CA ARG A 194 -6.56 1.61 -9.63
C ARG A 194 -6.17 3.00 -10.13
N LEU A 195 -5.24 3.65 -9.44
CA LEU A 195 -4.66 4.89 -9.92
C LEU A 195 -3.95 4.69 -11.26
N GLY A 196 -3.20 3.58 -11.42
CA GLY A 196 -2.58 3.21 -12.70
C GLY A 196 -3.58 3.04 -13.83
N GLU A 197 -4.69 2.32 -13.61
CA GLU A 197 -5.77 2.14 -14.59
C GLU A 197 -6.39 3.49 -15.02
N ALA A 198 -6.59 4.41 -14.07
CA ALA A 198 -7.08 5.76 -14.39
C ALA A 198 -6.07 6.57 -15.20
N LEU A 199 -4.76 6.39 -14.95
CA LEU A 199 -3.71 7.05 -15.73
C LEU A 199 -3.61 6.52 -17.16
N GLU A 200 -3.82 5.22 -17.38
CA GLU A 200 -3.90 4.63 -18.72
C GLU A 200 -5.03 5.27 -19.54
N LEU A 201 -6.21 5.41 -18.94
CA LEU A 201 -7.35 6.09 -19.57
C LEU A 201 -7.05 7.56 -19.82
N ALA A 202 -6.48 8.27 -18.85
CA ALA A 202 -6.14 9.69 -19.01
C ALA A 202 -5.14 9.93 -20.16
N LEU A 203 -4.12 9.07 -20.29
CA LEU A 203 -3.16 9.14 -21.39
C LEU A 203 -3.79 8.79 -22.73
N SER A 204 -4.67 7.79 -22.81
CA SER A 204 -5.39 7.42 -24.06
C SER A 204 -6.24 8.57 -24.59
N TYR A 205 -6.86 9.33 -23.68
CA TYR A 205 -7.64 10.54 -24.03
C TYR A 205 -6.76 11.78 -24.20
N ARG A 206 -5.45 11.69 -24.00
CA ARG A 206 -4.53 12.84 -23.98
C ARG A 206 -4.98 13.97 -23.04
N CYS A 207 -5.72 13.62 -22.01
CA CYS A 207 -6.27 14.54 -21.02
C CYS A 207 -5.71 14.17 -19.63
N VAL A 208 -4.44 14.53 -19.40
CA VAL A 208 -3.73 14.21 -18.16
C VAL A 208 -3.67 15.44 -17.27
N GLY A 209 -4.24 15.33 -16.08
CA GLY A 209 -4.22 16.37 -15.04
C GLY A 209 -4.91 15.83 -13.79
N ALA A 210 -4.67 16.44 -12.64
CA ALA A 210 -5.23 15.96 -11.38
C ALA A 210 -6.76 15.93 -11.39
N ASP A 211 -7.41 16.93 -11.99
CA ASP A 211 -8.87 16.99 -12.07
C ASP A 211 -9.45 15.96 -13.03
N ALA A 212 -8.80 15.73 -14.19
CA ALA A 212 -9.19 14.70 -15.15
C ALA A 212 -9.08 13.30 -14.53
N VAL A 213 -7.96 13.01 -13.85
CA VAL A 213 -7.75 11.72 -13.15
C VAL A 213 -8.78 11.54 -12.04
N ARG A 214 -9.08 12.58 -11.26
CA ARG A 214 -10.12 12.53 -10.22
C ARG A 214 -11.48 12.18 -10.84
N HIS A 215 -11.85 12.81 -11.95
CA HIS A 215 -13.10 12.53 -12.65
C HIS A 215 -13.15 11.07 -13.13
N LEU A 216 -12.05 10.58 -13.72
CA LEU A 216 -11.97 9.18 -14.17
C LEU A 216 -12.09 8.20 -13.00
N LEU A 217 -11.41 8.46 -11.88
CA LEU A 217 -11.52 7.63 -10.67
C LEU A 217 -12.96 7.59 -10.16
N HIS A 218 -13.63 8.73 -10.09
CA HIS A 218 -15.03 8.80 -9.67
C HIS A 218 -15.95 8.05 -10.64
N ARG A 219 -15.72 8.19 -11.94
CA ARG A 219 -16.48 7.45 -12.97
C ARG A 219 -16.25 5.93 -12.89
N MET A 220 -15.07 5.48 -12.53
CA MET A 220 -14.76 4.06 -12.29
C MET A 220 -15.43 3.52 -11.01
N GLU A 221 -15.81 4.39 -10.06
CA GLU A 221 -16.54 4.03 -8.85
C GLU A 221 -18.04 3.99 -9.05
N SER A 222 -18.56 4.95 -9.80
CA SER A 222 -19.97 4.97 -10.14
C SER A 222 -20.24 3.91 -11.21
N THR A 223 -21.23 3.06 -10.99
CA THR A 223 -21.89 2.34 -12.10
C THR A 223 -22.46 3.41 -13.02
N TRP A 224 -21.68 3.76 -14.07
CA TRP A 224 -22.12 4.74 -15.07
C TRP A 224 -23.44 4.24 -15.67
N GLN A 225 -24.52 4.91 -15.33
CA GLN A 225 -25.76 4.77 -16.07
C GLN A 225 -25.68 5.75 -17.25
N PRO A 226 -25.85 5.27 -18.49
CA PRO A 226 -25.98 6.20 -19.62
C PRO A 226 -27.06 7.22 -19.29
N PRO A 227 -26.89 8.50 -19.68
CA PRO A 227 -27.94 9.47 -19.52
C PRO A 227 -29.18 8.90 -20.20
N LEU A 228 -30.33 9.02 -19.51
CA LEU A 228 -31.60 8.60 -20.08
C LEU A 228 -31.74 9.22 -21.49
N PRO A 229 -32.17 8.43 -22.49
CA PRO A 229 -32.43 8.98 -23.81
C PRO A 229 -33.33 10.21 -23.64
N LEU A 230 -33.08 11.26 -24.41
CA LEU A 230 -33.87 12.50 -24.35
C LEU A 230 -35.38 12.25 -24.52
N GLU A 231 -35.74 11.15 -25.18
CA GLU A 231 -37.13 10.68 -25.35
C GLU A 231 -37.78 10.21 -24.03
N ALA A 232 -36.96 9.84 -23.01
CA ALA A 232 -37.43 9.42 -21.69
C ALA A 232 -37.44 10.56 -20.66
N VAL A 233 -37.05 11.79 -21.07
CA VAL A 233 -37.12 12.97 -20.21
C VAL A 233 -38.56 13.46 -20.16
N PRO A 234 -39.16 13.69 -18.97
CA PRO A 234 -40.49 14.26 -18.87
C PRO A 234 -40.63 15.51 -19.73
N LEU A 235 -41.80 15.67 -20.41
CA LEU A 235 -42.04 16.77 -21.33
C LEU A 235 -41.76 18.15 -20.70
N GLU A 236 -41.94 18.27 -19.40
CA GLU A 236 -41.70 19.47 -18.60
C GLU A 236 -40.20 19.88 -18.56
N LEU A 237 -39.28 18.91 -18.76
CA LEU A 237 -37.83 19.15 -18.81
C LEU A 237 -37.27 19.21 -20.25
N ASN A 238 -38.10 18.88 -21.25
CA ASN A 238 -37.74 18.93 -22.67
C ASN A 238 -38.05 20.31 -23.26
N LEU A 239 -37.55 21.36 -22.63
CA LEU A 239 -37.69 22.73 -23.12
C LEU A 239 -36.75 22.91 -24.32
N LYS A 240 -37.36 22.98 -25.52
CA LYS A 240 -36.68 23.47 -26.72
C LYS A 240 -36.48 24.97 -26.56
N VAL A 241 -35.33 25.39 -26.07
CA VAL A 241 -34.94 26.80 -26.04
C VAL A 241 -34.70 27.22 -27.50
N PRO A 242 -35.45 28.15 -28.05
CA PRO A 242 -35.19 28.66 -29.40
C PRO A 242 -33.80 29.28 -29.43
N VAL A 243 -32.96 28.86 -30.39
CA VAL A 243 -31.67 29.49 -30.62
C VAL A 243 -31.93 30.97 -30.95
N ARG A 244 -31.45 31.88 -30.06
CA ARG A 244 -31.52 33.31 -30.33
C ARG A 244 -30.72 33.62 -31.59
N ASP A 245 -31.31 34.36 -32.49
CA ASP A 245 -30.61 34.90 -33.66
C ASP A 245 -29.57 35.91 -33.19
N LEU A 246 -28.31 35.52 -33.34
CA LEU A 246 -27.14 36.33 -32.92
C LEU A 246 -26.86 37.47 -33.92
N SER A 247 -27.55 37.53 -35.07
CA SER A 247 -27.36 38.57 -36.06
C SER A 247 -27.68 39.98 -35.53
N GLN A 248 -28.53 40.10 -34.52
CA GLN A 248 -28.82 41.36 -33.82
C GLN A 248 -27.59 41.95 -33.08
N TYR A 249 -26.63 41.11 -32.67
CA TYR A 249 -25.38 41.56 -32.03
C TYR A 249 -24.40 42.19 -33.01
N ASN A 250 -24.52 41.85 -34.32
CA ASN A 250 -23.70 42.46 -35.36
C ASN A 250 -24.00 43.97 -35.55
N LEU A 251 -25.21 44.42 -35.17
CA LEU A 251 -25.56 45.85 -35.16
C LEU A 251 -24.78 46.68 -34.10
N LEU A 252 -24.25 46.03 -33.09
CA LEU A 252 -23.42 46.67 -32.08
C LEU A 252 -21.96 46.90 -32.54
N LEU A 253 -21.50 46.10 -33.50
CA LEU A 253 -20.16 46.21 -34.08
C LEU A 253 -20.06 47.24 -35.21
N SER A 254 -21.17 47.68 -35.76
CA SER A 254 -21.21 48.66 -36.84
C SER A 254 -21.32 50.13 -36.37
N ARG A 255 -21.24 50.39 -35.08
CA ARG A 255 -21.27 51.72 -34.46
C ARG A 255 -19.93 52.11 -33.84
N SER A 256 -18.80 51.81 -34.51
CA SER A 256 -17.48 52.34 -34.20
C SER A 256 -16.93 53.10 -35.37
#